data_38cc871015dde58aa403e1a396f0d562
#
_entry.id   38cc871015dde58aa403e1a396f0d562
#
_cell.length_a   1.000
_cell.length_b   1.000
_cell.length_c   1.000
_cell.angle_alpha   90.00
_cell.angle_beta   90.00
_cell.angle_gamma   90.00
#
_symmetry.space_group_name_H-M   'P 1'
#
loop_
_entity.id
_entity.type
_entity.pdbx_description
1 polymer ?
#
loop_
_entity_poly.entity_id
_entity_poly.type
_entity_poly.pdbx_seq_one_letter_code
_entity_poly.pdbx_strand_id
1 'polypeptide(L)'
;MKRLITALLCILWCLLVQSQVRNKQYEAYIKKYRDIAVEEMRKYHIPASITLAQGLLESGAGQSTLARKSNNHFGIKCGSDWDGKSVRYDDDARNECFRAYKHPKQSYEDHSKFLASRSRYAFLFKLKITDYKGWAKGLKKAGYATDRRYAQRLIDIIELYDLHQYDTKKGMKWMKDNPNPHQPYIANGLVYIVVRPGDTWKSISKEFDVSRKKLRKYNDLYKGYVLQPGDILYLEKKNRKADKEHVVHVLRAGESMYSISQKYGIRLKNLNKRNKMEPDSPAPEVGTILRLR
;
A
#
# COMPACT_ATOMS: atom_id res chain seq x y z
N MET A 1 60.25 0.97 24.18
CA MET A 1 59.93 0.86 22.74
C MET A 1 58.85 -0.17 22.42
N LYS A 2 58.83 -1.40 22.96
CA LYS A 2 57.80 -2.42 22.65
C LYS A 2 56.36 -2.01 23.02
N ARG A 3 56.10 -1.24 24.09
CA ARG A 3 54.77 -0.80 24.52
C ARG A 3 54.18 0.34 23.66
N LEU A 4 55.02 1.15 23.00
CA LEU A 4 54.54 2.19 22.07
C LEU A 4 54.11 1.62 20.71
N ILE A 5 54.77 0.54 20.26
CA ILE A 5 54.44 -0.12 18.98
C ILE A 5 53.09 -0.85 19.05
N THR A 6 52.79 -1.46 20.22
CA THR A 6 51.48 -2.14 20.43
C THR A 6 50.31 -1.14 20.48
N ALA A 7 50.54 0.05 21.06
CA ALA A 7 49.51 1.09 21.09
C ALA A 7 49.21 1.67 19.70
N LEU A 8 50.24 1.84 18.85
CA LEU A 8 50.08 2.32 17.46
C LEU A 8 49.33 1.29 16.56
N LEU A 9 49.57 -0.02 16.75
CA LEU A 9 48.86 -1.08 16.01
C LEU A 9 47.39 -1.20 16.39
N CYS A 10 47.03 -0.96 17.67
CA CYS A 10 45.63 -0.94 18.10
C CYS A 10 44.86 0.28 17.53
N ILE A 11 45.52 1.43 17.38
CA ILE A 11 44.89 2.64 16.82
C ILE A 11 44.68 2.48 15.30
N LEU A 12 45.60 1.80 14.59
CA LEU A 12 45.45 1.54 13.15
C LEU A 12 44.31 0.55 12.84
N TRP A 13 43.97 -0.36 13.76
CA TRP A 13 42.85 -1.33 13.57
C TRP A 13 41.48 -0.72 13.80
N CYS A 14 41.37 0.38 14.53
CA CYS A 14 40.10 1.11 14.69
C CYS A 14 39.71 1.99 13.49
N LEU A 15 40.59 2.16 12.49
CA LEU A 15 40.32 3.02 11.32
C LEU A 15 39.89 2.27 10.07
N LEU A 16 39.72 0.94 10.10
CA LEU A 16 39.07 0.19 9.05
C LEU A 16 37.54 0.14 9.27
N VAL A 17 36.93 1.26 9.58
CA VAL A 17 35.51 1.47 9.25
C VAL A 17 35.48 1.56 7.73
N GLN A 18 35.20 0.44 7.08
CA GLN A 18 34.83 0.45 5.66
C GLN A 18 33.62 1.37 5.54
N SER A 19 33.86 2.63 5.17
CA SER A 19 32.79 3.53 4.76
C SER A 19 32.15 2.87 3.53
N GLN A 20 30.98 2.29 3.71
CA GLN A 20 30.21 1.79 2.58
C GLN A 20 29.96 2.96 1.64
N VAL A 21 30.57 2.91 0.46
CA VAL A 21 30.45 3.98 -0.53
C VAL A 21 29.01 3.98 -1.05
N ARG A 22 28.30 5.09 -0.88
CA ARG A 22 26.95 5.27 -1.43
C ARG A 22 26.99 5.15 -2.94
N ASN A 23 26.06 4.38 -3.50
CA ASN A 23 25.92 4.18 -4.94
C ASN A 23 25.11 5.32 -5.55
N LYS A 24 25.66 6.02 -6.54
CA LYS A 24 24.99 7.12 -7.25
C LYS A 24 23.66 6.73 -7.90
N GLN A 25 23.53 5.49 -8.40
CA GLN A 25 22.29 5.00 -8.96
C GLN A 25 21.20 4.86 -7.88
N TYR A 26 21.57 4.41 -6.68
CA TYR A 26 20.64 4.33 -5.53
C TYR A 26 20.19 5.72 -5.09
N GLU A 27 21.11 6.67 -5.02
CA GLU A 27 20.76 8.07 -4.69
C GLU A 27 19.82 8.68 -5.72
N ALA A 28 20.07 8.45 -7.02
CA ALA A 28 19.18 8.90 -8.09
C ALA A 28 17.79 8.26 -7.99
N TYR A 29 17.72 6.97 -7.68
CA TYR A 29 16.46 6.26 -7.45
C TYR A 29 15.69 6.85 -6.26
N ILE A 30 16.35 7.04 -5.13
CA ILE A 30 15.76 7.63 -3.93
C ILE A 30 15.21 9.03 -4.25
N LYS A 31 16.03 9.88 -4.88
CA LYS A 31 15.59 11.22 -5.28
C LYS A 31 14.34 11.20 -6.17
N LYS A 32 14.24 10.23 -7.07
CA LYS A 32 13.12 10.10 -8.01
C LYS A 32 11.84 9.60 -7.36
N TYR A 33 11.93 8.68 -6.40
CA TYR A 33 10.77 7.94 -5.89
C TYR A 33 10.39 8.23 -4.44
N ARG A 34 11.19 9.01 -3.70
CA ARG A 34 10.91 9.33 -2.28
C ARG A 34 9.56 9.96 -2.05
N ASP A 35 9.13 10.87 -2.93
CA ASP A 35 7.85 11.56 -2.76
C ASP A 35 6.67 10.60 -2.98
N ILE A 36 6.80 9.64 -3.89
CA ILE A 36 5.82 8.56 -4.08
C ILE A 36 5.77 7.67 -2.83
N ALA A 37 6.92 7.25 -2.31
CA ALA A 37 6.97 6.42 -1.11
C ALA A 37 6.36 7.11 0.12
N VAL A 38 6.57 8.44 0.26
CA VAL A 38 5.94 9.25 1.31
C VAL A 38 4.42 9.36 1.09
N GLU A 39 3.95 9.51 -0.15
CA GLU A 39 2.51 9.49 -0.49
C GLU A 39 1.88 8.15 -0.10
N GLU A 40 2.53 7.02 -0.46
CA GLU A 40 2.08 5.68 -0.11
C GLU A 40 2.08 5.44 1.42
N MET A 41 3.10 5.92 2.13
CA MET A 41 3.14 5.89 3.60
C MET A 41 1.92 6.59 4.21
N ARG A 42 1.54 7.76 3.68
CA ARG A 42 0.38 8.52 4.16
C ARG A 42 -0.93 7.78 3.92
N LYS A 43 -1.04 7.08 2.78
CA LYS A 43 -2.25 6.39 2.35
C LYS A 43 -2.40 5.00 3.00
N TYR A 44 -1.30 4.26 3.13
CA TYR A 44 -1.33 2.84 3.52
C TYR A 44 -0.64 2.54 4.85
N HIS A 45 -0.05 3.54 5.52
CA HIS A 45 0.65 3.38 6.80
C HIS A 45 1.83 2.39 6.76
N ILE A 46 2.51 2.30 5.63
CA ILE A 46 3.75 1.55 5.45
C ILE A 46 4.90 2.57 5.50
N PRO A 47 5.98 2.37 6.29
CA PRO A 47 7.10 3.31 6.33
C PRO A 47 7.64 3.61 4.93
N ALA A 48 7.84 4.87 4.61
CA ALA A 48 8.42 5.28 3.32
C ALA A 48 9.83 4.70 3.14
N SER A 49 10.59 4.61 4.23
CA SER A 49 11.91 3.96 4.26
C SER A 49 11.85 2.49 3.82
N ILE A 50 10.86 1.73 4.29
CA ILE A 50 10.65 0.33 3.92
C ILE A 50 10.30 0.23 2.43
N THR A 51 9.33 1.02 1.97
CA THR A 51 8.91 1.02 0.55
C THR A 51 10.08 1.37 -0.38
N LEU A 52 10.90 2.38 -0.03
CA LEU A 52 12.09 2.76 -0.81
C LEU A 52 13.15 1.67 -0.81
N ALA A 53 13.45 1.08 0.36
CA ALA A 53 14.46 0.02 0.47
C ALA A 53 14.06 -1.23 -0.31
N GLN A 54 12.79 -1.62 -0.25
CA GLN A 54 12.26 -2.71 -1.06
C GLN A 54 12.35 -2.38 -2.56
N GLY A 55 11.87 -1.20 -2.99
CA GLY A 55 11.96 -0.79 -4.38
C GLY A 55 13.40 -0.77 -4.92
N LEU A 56 14.37 -0.32 -4.12
CA LEU A 56 15.81 -0.38 -4.45
C LEU A 56 16.28 -1.82 -4.62
N LEU A 57 15.96 -2.67 -3.65
CA LEU A 57 16.44 -4.05 -3.58
C LEU A 57 15.85 -4.92 -4.69
N GLU A 58 14.53 -4.90 -4.84
CA GLU A 58 13.78 -5.75 -5.78
C GLU A 58 14.01 -5.36 -7.25
N SER A 59 14.18 -4.06 -7.52
CA SER A 59 14.33 -3.57 -8.88
C SER A 59 15.79 -3.31 -9.31
N GLY A 60 16.77 -3.54 -8.41
CA GLY A 60 18.14 -3.10 -8.66
C GLY A 60 18.21 -1.60 -8.95
N ALA A 61 17.58 -0.78 -8.10
CA ALA A 61 17.42 0.66 -8.32
C ALA A 61 16.72 1.02 -9.65
N GLY A 62 15.74 0.22 -10.06
CA GLY A 62 14.99 0.39 -11.30
C GLY A 62 15.74 -0.06 -12.55
N GLN A 63 16.90 -0.71 -12.41
CA GLN A 63 17.74 -1.15 -13.52
C GLN A 63 17.48 -2.60 -13.95
N SER A 64 16.75 -3.40 -13.17
CA SER A 64 16.43 -4.76 -13.56
C SER A 64 15.63 -4.79 -14.86
N THR A 65 15.82 -5.85 -15.65
CA THR A 65 15.09 -6.03 -16.92
C THR A 65 13.57 -5.97 -16.70
N LEU A 66 13.09 -6.60 -15.63
CA LEU A 66 11.68 -6.59 -15.27
C LEU A 66 11.20 -5.16 -15.00
N ALA A 67 11.88 -4.40 -14.14
CA ALA A 67 11.49 -3.03 -13.79
C ALA A 67 11.46 -2.12 -15.03
N ARG A 68 12.45 -2.23 -15.92
CA ARG A 68 12.52 -1.42 -17.16
C ARG A 68 11.43 -1.76 -18.18
N LYS A 69 11.07 -3.05 -18.31
CA LYS A 69 10.07 -3.50 -19.30
C LYS A 69 8.64 -3.30 -18.81
N SER A 70 8.40 -3.38 -17.50
CA SER A 70 7.05 -3.43 -16.95
C SER A 70 6.72 -2.33 -15.93
N ASN A 71 7.66 -1.46 -15.56
CA ASN A 71 7.55 -0.53 -14.43
C ASN A 71 7.20 -1.24 -13.10
N ASN A 72 7.48 -2.55 -12.99
CA ASN A 72 7.24 -3.34 -11.79
C ASN A 72 8.49 -3.32 -10.91
N HIS A 73 8.49 -2.45 -9.92
CA HIS A 73 9.64 -2.21 -9.04
C HIS A 73 9.70 -3.18 -7.84
N PHE A 74 8.71 -4.04 -7.67
CA PHE A 74 8.59 -4.92 -6.50
C PHE A 74 8.44 -6.39 -6.88
N GLY A 75 8.57 -6.74 -8.18
CA GLY A 75 8.44 -8.12 -8.62
C GLY A 75 7.05 -8.73 -8.34
N ILE A 76 5.97 -7.94 -8.44
CA ILE A 76 4.63 -8.45 -8.14
C ILE A 76 4.17 -9.36 -9.26
N LYS A 77 3.94 -10.65 -8.92
CA LYS A 77 3.42 -11.67 -9.84
C LYS A 77 1.93 -11.45 -10.11
N CYS A 78 1.41 -11.93 -11.24
CA CYS A 78 0.03 -11.67 -11.68
C CYS A 78 -1.02 -12.08 -10.65
N GLY A 79 -0.94 -13.28 -10.10
CA GLY A 79 -2.02 -13.82 -9.27
C GLY A 79 -3.30 -14.09 -10.08
N SER A 80 -4.29 -14.69 -9.44
CA SER A 80 -5.60 -15.01 -10.04
C SER A 80 -6.51 -13.79 -10.23
N ASP A 81 -6.25 -12.72 -9.49
CA ASP A 81 -7.02 -11.47 -9.42
C ASP A 81 -6.56 -10.38 -10.39
N TRP A 82 -5.45 -10.63 -11.13
CA TRP A 82 -4.90 -9.66 -12.05
C TRP A 82 -5.52 -9.73 -13.44
N ASP A 83 -6.13 -8.65 -13.88
CA ASP A 83 -6.72 -8.47 -15.23
C ASP A 83 -6.02 -7.35 -16.05
N GLY A 84 -4.92 -6.80 -15.52
CA GLY A 84 -4.11 -5.78 -16.17
C GLY A 84 -3.07 -6.32 -17.14
N LYS A 85 -2.23 -5.43 -17.68
CA LYS A 85 -1.10 -5.82 -18.52
C LYS A 85 -0.09 -6.65 -17.76
N SER A 86 0.56 -7.60 -18.44
CA SER A 86 1.56 -8.47 -17.85
C SER A 86 2.76 -8.64 -18.77
N VAL A 87 3.87 -9.09 -18.21
CA VAL A 87 5.05 -9.54 -18.92
C VAL A 87 5.44 -10.92 -18.42
N ARG A 88 6.07 -11.71 -19.29
CA ARG A 88 6.67 -12.99 -18.92
C ARG A 88 8.17 -12.78 -18.66
N TYR A 89 8.66 -13.36 -17.57
CA TYR A 89 10.05 -13.23 -17.17
C TYR A 89 10.46 -14.47 -16.36
N ASP A 90 11.71 -14.92 -16.55
CA ASP A 90 12.27 -16.02 -15.78
C ASP A 90 12.81 -15.48 -14.45
N ASP A 91 12.27 -16.01 -13.32
CA ASP A 91 12.67 -15.66 -11.97
C ASP A 91 12.89 -16.95 -11.17
N ASP A 92 12.09 -17.25 -10.15
CA ASP A 92 12.16 -18.52 -9.41
C ASP A 92 11.82 -19.73 -10.31
N ALA A 93 10.95 -19.52 -11.31
CA ALA A 93 10.60 -20.48 -12.34
C ALA A 93 10.66 -19.83 -13.73
N ARG A 94 10.69 -20.68 -14.78
CA ARG A 94 10.66 -20.19 -16.16
C ARG A 94 9.29 -19.62 -16.51
N ASN A 95 9.29 -18.54 -17.32
CA ASN A 95 8.09 -17.95 -17.92
C ASN A 95 7.00 -17.51 -16.92
N GLU A 96 7.40 -17.01 -15.74
CA GLU A 96 6.47 -16.52 -14.74
C GLU A 96 5.79 -15.23 -15.17
N CYS A 97 4.53 -15.05 -14.72
CA CYS A 97 3.73 -13.87 -15.04
C CYS A 97 3.95 -12.77 -14.03
N PHE A 98 4.40 -11.59 -14.47
CA PHE A 98 4.54 -10.40 -13.66
C PHE A 98 3.60 -9.28 -14.13
N ARG A 99 3.04 -8.55 -13.18
CA ARG A 99 2.20 -7.37 -13.44
C ARG A 99 3.00 -6.30 -14.19
N ALA A 100 2.38 -5.63 -15.16
CA ALA A 100 2.98 -4.54 -15.89
C ALA A 100 2.15 -3.26 -15.75
N TYR A 101 2.82 -2.14 -15.53
CA TYR A 101 2.21 -0.86 -15.22
C TYR A 101 2.57 0.19 -16.26
N LYS A 102 1.71 1.19 -16.43
CA LYS A 102 1.98 2.34 -17.31
C LYS A 102 3.08 3.25 -16.72
N HIS A 103 3.09 3.37 -15.39
CA HIS A 103 4.01 4.23 -14.65
C HIS A 103 4.48 3.55 -13.36
N PRO A 104 5.72 3.80 -12.89
CA PRO A 104 6.23 3.26 -11.62
C PRO A 104 5.33 3.53 -10.42
N LYS A 105 4.67 4.68 -10.36
CA LYS A 105 3.73 5.01 -9.26
C LYS A 105 2.65 3.94 -9.06
N GLN A 106 2.17 3.31 -10.14
CA GLN A 106 1.17 2.25 -10.04
C GLN A 106 1.76 0.98 -9.39
N SER A 107 3.03 0.70 -9.64
CA SER A 107 3.73 -0.41 -8.97
C SER A 107 3.90 -0.15 -7.47
N TYR A 108 4.20 1.08 -7.06
CA TYR A 108 4.28 1.48 -5.65
C TYR A 108 2.93 1.34 -4.95
N GLU A 109 1.87 1.82 -5.58
CA GLU A 109 0.51 1.72 -5.05
C GLU A 109 0.07 0.26 -4.94
N ASP A 110 0.35 -0.56 -5.95
CA ASP A 110 -0.01 -1.98 -5.95
C ASP A 110 0.78 -2.77 -4.90
N HIS A 111 2.05 -2.46 -4.70
CA HIS A 111 2.86 -2.99 -3.59
C HIS A 111 2.26 -2.65 -2.22
N SER A 112 1.85 -1.40 -2.02
CA SER A 112 1.22 -0.98 -0.77
C SER A 112 -0.11 -1.72 -0.54
N LYS A 113 -0.93 -1.87 -1.58
CA LYS A 113 -2.16 -2.69 -1.55
C LYS A 113 -1.86 -4.16 -1.25
N PHE A 114 -0.83 -4.72 -1.86
CA PHE A 114 -0.40 -6.10 -1.62
C PHE A 114 -0.06 -6.35 -0.15
N LEU A 115 0.65 -5.45 0.50
CA LEU A 115 0.96 -5.58 1.93
C LEU A 115 -0.28 -5.36 2.81
N ALA A 116 -1.10 -4.36 2.51
CA ALA A 116 -2.25 -4.00 3.32
C ALA A 116 -3.42 -5.00 3.22
N SER A 117 -3.55 -5.73 2.09
CA SER A 117 -4.66 -6.66 1.85
C SER A 117 -4.46 -8.07 2.40
N ARG A 118 -3.22 -8.46 2.68
CA ARG A 118 -2.91 -9.85 3.04
C ARG A 118 -2.78 -10.03 4.54
N SER A 119 -3.59 -10.92 5.12
CA SER A 119 -3.65 -11.20 6.56
C SER A 119 -2.30 -11.51 7.20
N ARG A 120 -1.40 -12.19 6.45
CA ARG A 120 -0.05 -12.50 6.95
C ARG A 120 0.81 -11.28 7.28
N TYR A 121 0.49 -10.09 6.74
CA TYR A 121 1.17 -8.82 7.03
C TYR A 121 0.42 -7.95 8.03
N ALA A 122 -0.80 -8.31 8.43
CA ALA A 122 -1.66 -7.45 9.28
C ALA A 122 -0.98 -7.02 10.60
N PHE A 123 -0.15 -7.88 11.19
CA PHE A 123 0.55 -7.56 12.44
C PHE A 123 1.59 -6.43 12.28
N LEU A 124 2.10 -6.18 11.07
CA LEU A 124 3.05 -5.09 10.78
C LEU A 124 2.42 -3.72 11.05
N PHE A 125 1.13 -3.58 10.75
CA PHE A 125 0.39 -2.33 10.92
C PHE A 125 0.12 -1.96 12.39
N LYS A 126 0.50 -2.83 13.35
CA LYS A 126 0.54 -2.54 14.78
C LYS A 126 1.86 -1.90 15.22
N LEU A 127 2.88 -1.95 14.39
CA LEU A 127 4.18 -1.34 14.65
C LEU A 127 4.10 0.18 14.45
N LYS A 128 4.98 0.91 15.15
CA LYS A 128 5.16 2.34 14.88
C LYS A 128 5.68 2.52 13.45
N ILE A 129 5.20 3.54 12.76
CA ILE A 129 5.66 3.83 11.39
C ILE A 129 7.14 4.14 11.32
N THR A 130 7.75 4.60 12.41
CA THR A 130 9.19 4.85 12.55
C THR A 130 9.99 3.62 12.93
N ASP A 131 9.34 2.48 13.20
CA ASP A 131 10.00 1.22 13.55
C ASP A 131 10.33 0.42 12.29
N TYR A 132 11.17 0.99 11.42
CA TYR A 132 11.60 0.31 10.19
C TYR A 132 12.33 -1.01 10.46
N LYS A 133 13.02 -1.15 11.63
CA LYS A 133 13.68 -2.41 12.01
C LYS A 133 12.66 -3.52 12.31
N GLY A 134 11.61 -3.18 13.05
CA GLY A 134 10.49 -4.08 13.31
C GLY A 134 9.76 -4.45 12.01
N TRP A 135 9.53 -3.49 11.12
CA TRP A 135 8.94 -3.73 9.81
C TRP A 135 9.79 -4.67 8.94
N ALA A 136 11.10 -4.42 8.80
CA ALA A 136 12.01 -5.27 8.02
C ALA A 136 12.02 -6.71 8.52
N LYS A 137 12.17 -6.92 9.84
CA LYS A 137 12.12 -8.25 10.48
C LYS A 137 10.75 -8.91 10.30
N GLY A 138 9.68 -8.14 10.43
CA GLY A 138 8.32 -8.62 10.28
C GLY A 138 8.00 -9.05 8.85
N LEU A 139 8.44 -8.31 7.83
CA LEU A 139 8.34 -8.70 6.41
C LEU A 139 9.01 -10.06 6.16
N LYS A 140 10.24 -10.25 6.67
CA LYS A 140 10.93 -11.54 6.58
C LYS A 140 10.16 -12.65 7.30
N LYS A 141 9.67 -12.40 8.52
CA LYS A 141 8.86 -13.35 9.29
C LYS A 141 7.57 -13.74 8.56
N ALA A 142 6.94 -12.79 7.89
CA ALA A 142 5.72 -13.02 7.10
C ALA A 142 5.98 -13.72 5.75
N GLY A 143 7.24 -14.04 5.42
CA GLY A 143 7.59 -14.74 4.18
C GLY A 143 7.52 -13.85 2.95
N TYR A 144 7.85 -12.54 3.06
CA TYR A 144 7.93 -11.68 1.89
C TYR A 144 9.02 -12.12 0.92
N ALA A 145 10.18 -12.56 1.45
CA ALA A 145 11.29 -13.09 0.68
C ALA A 145 11.89 -14.35 1.34
N THR A 146 12.47 -15.21 0.54
CA THR A 146 13.15 -16.45 0.99
C THR A 146 14.55 -16.17 1.55
N ASP A 147 15.25 -15.15 1.07
CA ASP A 147 16.58 -14.75 1.52
C ASP A 147 16.64 -14.57 3.05
N ARG A 148 17.53 -15.34 3.71
CA ARG A 148 17.71 -15.29 5.18
C ARG A 148 18.17 -13.91 5.66
N ARG A 149 18.90 -13.17 4.84
CA ARG A 149 19.42 -11.83 5.15
C ARG A 149 18.50 -10.69 4.72
N TYR A 150 17.31 -10.98 4.19
CA TYR A 150 16.42 -9.97 3.66
C TYR A 150 16.17 -8.78 4.60
N ALA A 151 15.82 -9.07 5.87
CA ALA A 151 15.60 -8.04 6.87
C ALA A 151 16.84 -7.15 7.08
N GLN A 152 18.01 -7.77 7.18
CA GLN A 152 19.26 -7.03 7.38
C GLN A 152 19.60 -6.19 6.16
N ARG A 153 19.43 -6.71 4.94
CA ARG A 153 19.66 -5.94 3.70
C ARG A 153 18.76 -4.70 3.63
N LEU A 154 17.50 -4.80 4.03
CA LEU A 154 16.61 -3.63 4.10
C LEU A 154 17.12 -2.62 5.13
N ILE A 155 17.49 -3.09 6.33
CA ILE A 155 18.03 -2.22 7.40
C ILE A 155 19.29 -1.52 6.92
N ASP A 156 20.24 -2.24 6.34
CA ASP A 156 21.51 -1.70 5.84
C ASP A 156 21.27 -0.60 4.78
N ILE A 157 20.34 -0.82 3.84
CA ILE A 157 19.95 0.17 2.84
C ILE A 157 19.36 1.41 3.53
N ILE A 158 18.42 1.20 4.46
CA ILE A 158 17.75 2.29 5.17
C ILE A 158 18.76 3.15 5.96
N GLU A 159 19.68 2.51 6.64
CA GLU A 159 20.70 3.20 7.44
C GLU A 159 21.76 3.88 6.57
N LEU A 160 22.27 3.19 5.52
CA LEU A 160 23.28 3.75 4.62
C LEU A 160 22.82 5.01 3.89
N TYR A 161 21.54 5.05 3.48
CA TYR A 161 20.98 6.17 2.73
C TYR A 161 20.09 7.09 3.58
N ASP A 162 20.08 6.91 4.90
CA ASP A 162 19.25 7.69 5.85
C ASP A 162 17.76 7.72 5.47
N LEU A 163 17.23 6.62 4.93
CA LEU A 163 15.84 6.59 4.42
C LEU A 163 14.81 6.81 5.52
N HIS A 164 15.12 6.44 6.77
CA HIS A 164 14.26 6.65 7.95
C HIS A 164 13.90 8.14 8.18
N GLN A 165 14.68 9.06 7.61
CA GLN A 165 14.34 10.48 7.62
C GLN A 165 12.99 10.77 6.94
N TYR A 166 12.59 9.96 5.95
CA TYR A 166 11.32 10.14 5.25
C TYR A 166 10.12 9.69 6.08
N ASP A 167 10.32 8.82 7.07
CA ASP A 167 9.29 8.42 8.03
C ASP A 167 8.98 9.52 9.06
N THR A 168 9.89 10.47 9.26
CA THR A 168 9.80 11.52 10.30
C THR A 168 9.62 12.94 9.77
N LYS A 169 9.83 13.19 8.47
CA LYS A 169 9.74 14.53 7.83
C LYS A 169 8.33 14.87 7.38
N LYS A 170 8.23 15.37 6.14
CA LYS A 170 6.99 15.83 5.50
C LYS A 170 5.85 14.81 5.56
N GLY A 171 6.17 13.52 5.45
CA GLY A 171 5.21 12.45 5.57
C GLY A 171 4.58 12.32 6.95
N MET A 172 5.34 12.62 8.01
CA MET A 172 4.88 12.50 9.40
C MET A 172 4.18 13.76 9.93
N LYS A 173 4.19 14.88 9.20
CA LYS A 173 3.51 16.11 9.65
C LYS A 173 2.05 15.87 9.96
N TRP A 174 1.37 15.10 9.12
CA TRP A 174 -0.04 14.76 9.32
C TRP A 174 -0.29 13.86 10.55
N MET A 175 0.68 12.99 10.93
CA MET A 175 0.54 12.15 12.13
C MET A 175 0.58 12.94 13.43
N LYS A 176 1.34 14.04 13.50
CA LYS A 176 1.28 14.95 14.66
C LYS A 176 -0.12 15.53 14.84
N ASP A 177 -0.76 15.82 13.72
CA ASP A 177 -2.12 16.38 13.68
C ASP A 177 -3.21 15.29 13.79
N ASN A 178 -2.83 14.01 13.70
CA ASN A 178 -3.71 12.85 13.81
C ASN A 178 -3.02 11.70 14.58
N PRO A 179 -2.99 11.78 15.90
CA PRO A 179 -2.28 10.81 16.76
C PRO A 179 -2.88 9.39 16.73
N ASN A 180 -4.09 9.24 16.19
CA ASN A 180 -4.78 7.96 16.03
C ASN A 180 -5.30 7.80 14.59
N PRO A 181 -4.42 7.48 13.61
CA PRO A 181 -4.81 7.36 12.22
C PRO A 181 -5.75 6.17 11.98
N HIS A 182 -6.56 6.25 10.91
CA HIS A 182 -7.41 5.15 10.51
C HIS A 182 -6.58 3.98 9.99
N GLN A 183 -6.96 2.76 10.40
CA GLN A 183 -6.49 1.55 9.74
C GLN A 183 -7.14 1.43 8.36
N PRO A 184 -6.38 1.37 7.27
CA PRO A 184 -6.95 1.12 5.94
C PRO A 184 -7.29 -0.36 5.75
N TYR A 185 -8.36 -0.61 4.98
CA TYR A 185 -8.81 -1.93 4.56
C TYR A 185 -8.89 -1.98 3.04
N ILE A 186 -8.97 -3.18 2.48
CA ILE A 186 -9.09 -3.38 1.03
C ILE A 186 -10.30 -4.27 0.72
N ALA A 187 -11.14 -3.81 -0.22
CA ALA A 187 -12.17 -4.61 -0.85
C ALA A 187 -12.20 -4.32 -2.35
N ASN A 188 -12.34 -5.36 -3.17
CA ASN A 188 -12.35 -5.25 -4.64
C ASN A 188 -11.11 -4.48 -5.18
N GLY A 189 -9.94 -4.66 -4.54
CA GLY A 189 -8.69 -3.98 -4.87
C GLY A 189 -8.68 -2.47 -4.55
N LEU A 190 -9.64 -1.97 -3.78
CA LEU A 190 -9.81 -0.56 -3.43
C LEU A 190 -9.61 -0.34 -1.93
N VAL A 191 -8.95 0.76 -1.59
CA VAL A 191 -8.71 1.15 -0.21
C VAL A 191 -9.94 1.84 0.37
N TYR A 192 -10.37 1.42 1.55
CA TYR A 192 -11.40 2.07 2.34
C TYR A 192 -11.02 2.17 3.82
N ILE A 193 -11.71 3.03 4.52
CA ILE A 193 -11.66 3.15 5.99
C ILE A 193 -13.06 2.97 6.56
N VAL A 194 -13.13 2.69 7.86
CA VAL A 194 -14.37 2.72 8.64
C VAL A 194 -14.40 4.01 9.45
N VAL A 195 -15.46 4.79 9.26
CA VAL A 195 -15.70 6.05 9.99
C VAL A 195 -15.83 5.77 11.48
N ARG A 196 -15.20 6.57 12.31
CA ARG A 196 -15.20 6.47 13.79
C ARG A 196 -15.97 7.62 14.42
N PRO A 197 -16.38 7.50 15.68
CA PRO A 197 -16.95 8.63 16.43
C PRO A 197 -16.01 9.84 16.39
N GLY A 198 -16.54 11.03 16.08
CA GLY A 198 -15.80 12.27 15.97
C GLY A 198 -15.16 12.55 14.60
N ASP A 199 -15.23 11.62 13.65
CA ASP A 199 -14.76 11.86 12.29
C ASP A 199 -15.61 12.89 11.56
N THR A 200 -14.94 13.67 10.73
CA THR A 200 -15.56 14.65 9.86
C THR A 200 -15.01 14.55 8.44
N TRP A 201 -15.76 15.03 7.46
CA TRP A 201 -15.24 15.18 6.10
C TRP A 201 -13.92 15.94 6.03
N LYS A 202 -13.71 16.89 6.95
CA LYS A 202 -12.48 17.70 7.02
C LYS A 202 -11.31 16.89 7.58
N SER A 203 -11.52 16.15 8.68
CA SER A 203 -10.46 15.35 9.30
C SER A 203 -9.98 14.24 8.34
N ILE A 204 -10.91 13.46 7.76
CA ILE A 204 -10.59 12.38 6.82
C ILE A 204 -9.94 12.94 5.53
N SER A 205 -10.46 14.04 4.98
CA SER A 205 -9.86 14.71 3.81
C SER A 205 -8.40 15.12 4.06
N LYS A 206 -8.11 15.63 5.27
CA LYS A 206 -6.75 16.03 5.67
C LYS A 206 -5.85 14.81 5.88
N GLU A 207 -6.38 13.78 6.52
CA GLU A 207 -5.62 12.56 6.84
C GLU A 207 -5.12 11.85 5.57
N PHE A 208 -5.99 11.70 4.57
CA PHE A 208 -5.69 10.92 3.38
C PHE A 208 -5.35 11.76 2.14
N ASP A 209 -5.29 13.08 2.27
CA ASP A 209 -5.04 14.03 1.17
C ASP A 209 -6.01 13.83 -0.02
N VAL A 210 -7.27 13.48 0.27
CA VAL A 210 -8.34 13.31 -0.72
C VAL A 210 -9.41 14.38 -0.49
N SER A 211 -9.67 15.22 -1.50
CA SER A 211 -10.62 16.31 -1.33
C SER A 211 -12.02 15.82 -0.94
N ARG A 212 -12.74 16.56 -0.09
CA ARG A 212 -14.11 16.23 0.35
C ARG A 212 -15.07 15.97 -0.81
N LYS A 213 -14.91 16.67 -1.94
CA LYS A 213 -15.70 16.48 -3.17
C LYS A 213 -15.40 15.09 -3.78
N LYS A 214 -14.12 14.67 -3.84
CA LYS A 214 -13.72 13.35 -4.33
C LYS A 214 -14.24 12.26 -3.40
N LEU A 215 -14.04 12.40 -2.08
CA LEU A 215 -14.53 11.41 -1.11
C LEU A 215 -16.03 11.15 -1.28
N ARG A 216 -16.86 12.21 -1.32
CA ARG A 216 -18.31 12.03 -1.57
C ARG A 216 -18.60 11.34 -2.90
N LYS A 217 -17.95 11.76 -3.99
CA LYS A 217 -18.12 11.18 -5.31
C LYS A 217 -17.71 9.71 -5.38
N TYR A 218 -16.65 9.33 -4.68
CA TYR A 218 -16.17 7.95 -4.64
C TYR A 218 -17.15 7.01 -3.91
N ASN A 219 -17.89 7.56 -2.96
CA ASN A 219 -18.80 6.84 -2.09
C ASN A 219 -20.29 6.98 -2.46
N ASP A 220 -20.59 7.59 -3.61
CA ASP A 220 -21.98 7.84 -4.07
C ASP A 220 -22.81 8.64 -3.04
N LEU A 221 -22.16 9.60 -2.30
CA LEU A 221 -22.77 10.41 -1.24
C LEU A 221 -23.03 11.85 -1.69
N TYR A 222 -24.15 12.44 -1.26
CA TYR A 222 -24.55 13.81 -1.56
C TYR A 222 -23.81 14.82 -0.66
N LYS A 223 -23.89 16.12 -1.00
CA LYS A 223 -23.12 17.20 -0.34
C LYS A 223 -23.47 17.37 1.15
N GLY A 224 -24.72 17.11 1.53
CA GLY A 224 -25.21 17.25 2.91
C GLY A 224 -25.09 15.98 3.78
N TYR A 225 -24.53 14.91 3.24
CA TYR A 225 -24.40 13.66 4.01
C TYR A 225 -23.53 13.86 5.25
N VAL A 226 -24.04 13.45 6.42
CA VAL A 226 -23.34 13.45 7.71
C VAL A 226 -22.78 12.05 7.94
N LEU A 227 -21.46 11.97 8.09
CA LEU A 227 -20.77 10.70 8.34
C LEU A 227 -21.27 10.07 9.64
N GLN A 228 -21.56 8.78 9.59
CA GLN A 228 -21.96 7.99 10.75
C GLN A 228 -20.82 7.03 11.14
N PRO A 229 -20.57 6.83 12.44
CA PRO A 229 -19.66 5.79 12.88
C PRO A 229 -20.05 4.43 12.30
N GLY A 230 -19.09 3.73 11.73
CA GLY A 230 -19.31 2.46 11.02
C GLY A 230 -19.48 2.59 9.49
N ASP A 231 -19.65 3.81 8.97
CA ASP A 231 -19.67 4.00 7.51
C ASP A 231 -18.38 3.50 6.86
N ILE A 232 -18.51 2.72 5.79
CA ILE A 232 -17.40 2.38 4.91
C ILE A 232 -17.15 3.57 3.99
N LEU A 233 -15.92 4.10 3.97
CA LEU A 233 -15.56 5.25 3.15
C LEU A 233 -14.37 4.93 2.25
N TYR A 234 -14.60 4.73 0.96
CA TYR A 234 -13.56 4.50 -0.03
C TYR A 234 -12.75 5.77 -0.28
N LEU A 235 -11.43 5.60 -0.28
CA LEU A 235 -10.47 6.68 -0.56
C LEU A 235 -10.19 6.86 -2.05
N GLU A 236 -10.72 5.95 -2.87
CA GLU A 236 -10.60 5.94 -4.32
C GLU A 236 -11.92 5.55 -4.99
N LYS A 237 -11.99 5.71 -6.31
CA LYS A 237 -13.23 5.53 -7.07
C LYS A 237 -13.62 4.06 -7.14
N LYS A 238 -14.81 3.71 -6.66
CA LYS A 238 -15.35 2.35 -6.72
C LYS A 238 -15.37 1.79 -8.14
N ASN A 239 -15.26 0.48 -8.26
CA ASN A 239 -15.25 -0.25 -9.51
C ASN A 239 -16.66 -0.33 -10.16
N ARG A 240 -16.72 -0.80 -11.41
CA ARG A 240 -18.01 -1.02 -12.10
C ARG A 240 -18.65 -2.35 -11.73
N LYS A 241 -17.88 -3.32 -11.23
CA LYS A 241 -18.28 -4.68 -10.86
C LYS A 241 -17.44 -5.17 -9.69
N ALA A 242 -17.90 -6.19 -8.96
CA ALA A 242 -17.14 -6.86 -7.92
C ALA A 242 -15.91 -7.58 -8.48
N ASP A 243 -15.02 -8.06 -7.62
CA ASP A 243 -13.96 -8.97 -7.97
C ASP A 243 -14.49 -10.32 -8.49
N LYS A 244 -13.57 -11.22 -8.91
CA LYS A 244 -13.97 -12.49 -9.53
C LYS A 244 -14.57 -13.48 -8.52
N GLU A 245 -14.30 -13.31 -7.25
CA GLU A 245 -14.77 -14.20 -6.18
C GLU A 245 -16.20 -13.88 -5.77
N HIS A 246 -16.67 -12.65 -6.03
CA HIS A 246 -17.98 -12.17 -5.63
C HIS A 246 -18.86 -11.93 -6.87
N VAL A 247 -19.53 -12.98 -7.35
CA VAL A 247 -20.39 -12.91 -8.54
C VAL A 247 -21.82 -12.47 -8.18
N VAL A 248 -22.34 -12.99 -7.07
CA VAL A 248 -23.70 -12.71 -6.58
C VAL A 248 -23.71 -12.44 -5.09
N HIS A 249 -24.78 -11.84 -4.59
CA HIS A 249 -25.07 -11.65 -3.17
C HIS A 249 -26.55 -11.87 -2.90
N VAL A 250 -26.87 -12.65 -1.88
CA VAL A 250 -28.24 -12.80 -1.39
C VAL A 250 -28.51 -11.71 -0.37
N LEU A 251 -29.47 -10.83 -0.66
CA LEU A 251 -29.80 -9.69 0.19
C LEU A 251 -30.35 -10.15 1.54
N ARG A 252 -29.80 -9.62 2.61
CA ARG A 252 -30.17 -9.94 4.00
C ARG A 252 -30.98 -8.80 4.63
N ALA A 253 -31.68 -9.09 5.71
CA ALA A 253 -32.37 -8.07 6.49
C ALA A 253 -31.40 -6.96 6.93
N GLY A 254 -31.80 -5.69 6.78
CA GLY A 254 -30.98 -4.52 7.08
C GLY A 254 -29.95 -4.11 6.02
N GLU A 255 -29.76 -4.91 4.97
CA GLU A 255 -28.91 -4.53 3.84
C GLU A 255 -29.72 -3.72 2.80
N SER A 256 -29.04 -2.81 2.11
CA SER A 256 -29.57 -2.00 1.02
C SER A 256 -28.66 -2.06 -0.20
N MET A 257 -29.14 -1.64 -1.37
CA MET A 257 -28.30 -1.50 -2.56
C MET A 257 -27.07 -0.65 -2.29
N TYR A 258 -27.22 0.41 -1.46
CA TYR A 258 -26.09 1.24 -1.05
C TYR A 258 -25.10 0.47 -0.18
N SER A 259 -25.56 -0.22 0.87
CA SER A 259 -24.66 -0.99 1.76
C SER A 259 -23.94 -2.11 1.00
N ILE A 260 -24.60 -2.79 0.06
CA ILE A 260 -23.98 -3.78 -0.83
C ILE A 260 -22.95 -3.12 -1.76
N SER A 261 -23.28 -1.95 -2.33
CA SER A 261 -22.35 -1.14 -3.12
C SER A 261 -21.07 -0.80 -2.33
N GLN A 262 -21.20 -0.45 -1.05
CA GLN A 262 -20.06 -0.17 -0.16
C GLN A 262 -19.31 -1.46 0.20
N LYS A 263 -20.01 -2.54 0.56
CA LYS A 263 -19.41 -3.82 0.94
C LYS A 263 -18.49 -4.39 -0.14
N TYR A 264 -18.89 -4.31 -1.40
CA TYR A 264 -18.18 -4.88 -2.54
C TYR A 264 -17.43 -3.87 -3.40
N GLY A 265 -17.32 -2.62 -2.99
CA GLY A 265 -16.58 -1.59 -3.72
C GLY A 265 -17.10 -1.35 -5.14
N ILE A 266 -18.41 -1.44 -5.34
CA ILE A 266 -19.08 -1.26 -6.64
C ILE A 266 -19.79 0.10 -6.66
N ARG A 267 -19.74 0.86 -7.77
CA ARG A 267 -20.54 2.08 -7.91
C ARG A 267 -22.03 1.74 -7.85
N LEU A 268 -22.78 2.45 -7.02
CA LEU A 268 -24.21 2.21 -6.81
C LEU A 268 -24.98 2.17 -8.14
N LYS A 269 -24.76 3.15 -9.02
CA LYS A 269 -25.40 3.19 -10.35
C LYS A 269 -25.11 1.95 -11.21
N ASN A 270 -23.92 1.36 -11.10
CA ASN A 270 -23.56 0.17 -11.87
C ASN A 270 -24.17 -1.10 -11.26
N LEU A 271 -24.29 -1.14 -9.94
CA LEU A 271 -24.96 -2.21 -9.22
C LEU A 271 -26.48 -2.20 -9.57
N ASN A 272 -27.12 -1.04 -9.50
CA ASN A 272 -28.54 -0.87 -9.88
C ASN A 272 -28.78 -1.28 -11.34
N LYS A 273 -28.02 -0.73 -12.29
CA LYS A 273 -28.16 -1.08 -13.72
C LYS A 273 -28.04 -2.60 -13.96
N ARG A 274 -27.09 -3.26 -13.29
CA ARG A 274 -26.87 -4.71 -13.43
C ARG A 274 -28.05 -5.53 -12.93
N ASN A 275 -28.74 -5.02 -11.93
CA ASN A 275 -29.94 -5.65 -11.35
C ASN A 275 -31.25 -5.09 -11.89
N LYS A 276 -31.22 -4.34 -12.99
CA LYS A 276 -32.39 -3.74 -13.66
C LYS A 276 -33.24 -2.87 -12.72
N MET A 277 -32.56 -2.16 -11.79
CA MET A 277 -33.21 -1.26 -10.85
C MET A 277 -33.09 0.19 -11.35
N GLU A 278 -34.20 0.85 -11.50
CA GLU A 278 -34.31 2.29 -11.77
C GLU A 278 -34.25 3.10 -10.47
N PRO A 279 -33.97 4.42 -10.54
CA PRO A 279 -33.88 5.26 -9.34
C PRO A 279 -35.10 5.20 -8.42
N ASP A 280 -36.29 5.05 -8.97
CA ASP A 280 -37.56 5.03 -8.25
C ASP A 280 -38.10 3.59 -8.00
N SER A 281 -37.28 2.57 -8.31
CA SER A 281 -37.67 1.18 -8.02
C SER A 281 -37.78 0.98 -6.51
N PRO A 282 -38.76 0.19 -6.04
CA PRO A 282 -38.82 -0.21 -4.63
C PRO A 282 -37.55 -0.94 -4.21
N ALA A 283 -37.22 -0.86 -2.93
CA ALA A 283 -36.10 -1.63 -2.41
C ALA A 283 -36.28 -3.13 -2.66
N PRO A 284 -35.27 -3.86 -3.08
CA PRO A 284 -35.41 -5.29 -3.31
C PRO A 284 -35.68 -6.01 -1.98
N GLU A 285 -36.48 -7.06 -2.05
CA GLU A 285 -36.85 -7.86 -0.87
C GLU A 285 -35.67 -8.69 -0.34
N VAL A 286 -35.74 -9.01 0.94
CA VAL A 286 -34.79 -9.95 1.59
C VAL A 286 -34.85 -11.29 0.85
N GLY A 287 -33.69 -11.89 0.60
CA GLY A 287 -33.58 -13.11 -0.22
C GLY A 287 -33.34 -12.86 -1.71
N THR A 288 -33.49 -11.61 -2.19
CA THR A 288 -33.21 -11.28 -3.60
C THR A 288 -31.74 -11.57 -3.92
N ILE A 289 -31.49 -12.29 -5.02
CA ILE A 289 -30.16 -12.57 -5.53
C ILE A 289 -29.69 -11.38 -6.39
N LEU A 290 -28.75 -10.61 -5.88
CA LEU A 290 -28.15 -9.47 -6.59
C LEU A 290 -26.93 -9.92 -7.40
N ARG A 291 -26.89 -9.53 -8.67
CA ARG A 291 -25.71 -9.71 -9.52
C ARG A 291 -24.68 -8.61 -9.23
N LEU A 292 -23.46 -9.01 -8.87
CA LEU A 292 -22.37 -8.09 -8.51
C LEU A 292 -21.37 -7.92 -9.65
N ARG A 293 -21.33 -8.93 -10.57
CA ARG A 293 -20.34 -8.97 -11.65
C ARG A 293 -20.97 -9.29 -13.02
#